data_555d2dd93c5aef74379952bc1534be7a
#
_entry.id   555d2dd93c5aef74379952bc1534be7a
#
_cell.length_a   1.000
_cell.length_b   1.000
_cell.length_c   1.000
_cell.angle_alpha   90.00
_cell.angle_beta   90.00
_cell.angle_gamma   90.00
#
_symmetry.space_group_name_H-M   'P 1'
#
loop_
_entity.id
_entity.type
_entity.pdbx_description
1 polymer ?
#
loop_
_entity_poly.entity_id
_entity_poly.type
_entity_poly.pdbx_seq_one_letter_code
_entity_poly.pdbx_strand_id
1 'polypeptide(L)'
;MARQTEQSLRSAAVKTLTTGSFLFHGLEQEPLFQALDDQTLVTEKLYSNRPVYTAFRPQTWLEHLYVVVDGGPVIMRSTPLDRVTAITYPGGCFGMRNLSVGFGTVARAFPSLVEAYKTTDVIKVPGAVVQTLYEQNAEFRHRYALLFELREKFQYHLLNCSTYPPQAVAALLRALVYQERNLGSQPKGPKTEYWFDLPIDLIARACQLNHRTVEQVLKGLTKAGYLKPNKASDSTHDLVQVVDPEGLKAVYGATRDKVSWWPLK
;
A
#
# COMPACT_ATOMS: atom_id res chain seq x y z
N MET A 1 -16.58 -30.26 -17.43
CA MET A 1 -16.39 -28.84 -17.77
C MET A 1 -16.17 -27.94 -16.53
N ALA A 2 -17.04 -27.93 -15.52
CA ALA A 2 -16.86 -27.04 -14.35
C ALA A 2 -15.51 -27.21 -13.61
N ARG A 3 -15.09 -28.46 -13.30
CA ARG A 3 -13.79 -28.73 -12.63
C ARG A 3 -12.56 -28.27 -13.43
N GLN A 4 -12.58 -28.38 -14.76
CA GLN A 4 -11.47 -27.90 -15.59
C GLN A 4 -11.38 -26.39 -15.62
N THR A 5 -12.51 -25.69 -15.59
CA THR A 5 -12.56 -24.22 -15.53
C THR A 5 -12.05 -23.72 -14.18
N GLU A 6 -12.43 -24.39 -13.10
CA GLU A 6 -11.99 -24.05 -11.73
C GLU A 6 -10.48 -24.26 -11.54
N GLN A 7 -9.94 -25.36 -12.03
CA GLN A 7 -8.50 -25.64 -11.99
C GLN A 7 -7.69 -24.64 -12.82
N SER A 8 -8.22 -24.20 -13.98
CA SER A 8 -7.60 -23.17 -14.81
C SER A 8 -7.58 -21.82 -14.12
N LEU A 9 -8.67 -21.41 -13.46
CA LEU A 9 -8.76 -20.16 -12.68
C LEU A 9 -7.82 -20.18 -11.47
N ARG A 10 -7.75 -21.30 -10.76
CA ARG A 10 -6.82 -21.48 -9.63
C ARG A 10 -5.36 -21.35 -10.08
N SER A 11 -5.00 -21.99 -11.19
CA SER A 11 -3.65 -21.89 -11.75
C SER A 11 -3.30 -20.45 -12.16
N ALA A 12 -4.22 -19.73 -12.78
CA ALA A 12 -4.04 -18.33 -13.14
C ALA A 12 -3.84 -17.43 -11.91
N ALA A 13 -4.65 -17.61 -10.87
CA ALA A 13 -4.52 -16.86 -9.61
C ALA A 13 -3.19 -17.15 -8.91
N VAL A 14 -2.77 -18.41 -8.82
CA VAL A 14 -1.45 -18.78 -8.26
C VAL A 14 -0.32 -18.15 -9.05
N LYS A 15 -0.37 -18.21 -10.39
CA LYS A 15 0.63 -17.55 -11.23
C LYS A 15 0.68 -16.04 -10.97
N THR A 16 -0.47 -15.39 -10.89
CA THR A 16 -0.54 -13.94 -10.58
C THR A 16 0.07 -13.64 -9.21
N LEU A 17 -0.21 -14.42 -8.17
CA LEU A 17 0.38 -14.26 -6.86
C LEU A 17 1.91 -14.41 -6.90
N THR A 18 2.42 -15.48 -7.52
CA THR A 18 3.85 -15.80 -7.52
C THR A 18 4.70 -14.88 -8.41
N THR A 19 4.07 -14.18 -9.37
CA THR A 19 4.78 -13.26 -10.26
C THR A 19 4.58 -11.78 -9.89
N GLY A 20 3.41 -11.43 -9.38
CA GLY A 20 2.98 -10.03 -9.22
C GLY A 20 2.92 -9.52 -7.78
N SER A 21 3.02 -10.38 -6.76
CA SER A 21 2.96 -9.93 -5.37
C SER A 21 4.27 -10.09 -4.64
N PHE A 22 4.63 -9.12 -3.82
CA PHE A 22 5.84 -9.18 -3.01
C PHE A 22 5.87 -10.40 -2.08
N LEU A 23 4.76 -10.66 -1.40
CA LEU A 23 4.71 -11.70 -0.37
C LEU A 23 4.88 -13.12 -0.93
N PHE A 24 4.31 -13.37 -2.12
CA PHE A 24 4.34 -14.68 -2.77
C PHE A 24 5.35 -14.77 -3.92
N HIS A 25 6.06 -13.68 -4.23
CA HIS A 25 6.99 -13.64 -5.37
C HIS A 25 8.05 -14.74 -5.29
N GLY A 26 8.22 -15.47 -6.39
CA GLY A 26 9.25 -16.51 -6.50
C GLY A 26 9.01 -17.73 -5.61
N LEU A 27 7.86 -17.85 -4.92
CA LEU A 27 7.50 -19.10 -4.29
C LEU A 27 7.25 -20.16 -5.37
N GLU A 28 7.71 -21.36 -5.11
CA GLU A 28 7.35 -22.50 -5.96
C GLU A 28 5.84 -22.69 -5.92
N GLN A 29 5.26 -23.02 -7.08
CA GLN A 29 3.80 -23.15 -7.19
C GLN A 29 3.28 -24.37 -6.44
N GLU A 30 4.05 -25.46 -6.44
CA GLU A 30 3.65 -26.72 -5.82
C GLU A 30 3.37 -26.60 -4.31
N PRO A 31 4.26 -26.04 -3.47
CA PRO A 31 3.96 -25.80 -2.07
C PRO A 31 2.74 -24.90 -1.84
N LEU A 32 2.50 -23.92 -2.73
CA LEU A 32 1.32 -23.08 -2.65
C LEU A 32 0.06 -23.86 -3.01
N PHE A 33 0.11 -24.75 -4.02
CA PHE A 33 -1.01 -25.62 -4.35
C PHE A 33 -1.32 -26.60 -3.23
N GLN A 34 -0.31 -27.18 -2.59
CA GLN A 34 -0.48 -28.06 -1.44
C GLN A 34 -1.07 -27.31 -0.22
N ALA A 35 -0.61 -26.10 0.06
CA ALA A 35 -1.17 -25.28 1.13
C ALA A 35 -2.62 -24.85 0.87
N LEU A 36 -3.02 -24.74 -0.39
CA LEU A 36 -4.41 -24.44 -0.75
C LEU A 36 -5.36 -25.62 -0.49
N ASP A 37 -4.86 -26.87 -0.63
CA ASP A 37 -5.66 -28.09 -0.48
C ASP A 37 -7.04 -27.93 -1.15
N ASP A 38 -8.12 -28.10 -0.40
CA ASP A 38 -9.50 -27.86 -0.88
C ASP A 38 -9.94 -26.39 -0.86
N GLN A 39 -9.06 -25.46 -0.42
CA GLN A 39 -9.40 -24.06 -0.36
C GLN A 39 -9.21 -23.35 -1.70
N THR A 40 -10.11 -22.43 -2.04
CA THR A 40 -10.08 -21.69 -3.29
C THR A 40 -9.55 -20.28 -3.11
N LEU A 41 -8.74 -19.85 -4.08
CA LEU A 41 -8.40 -18.44 -4.23
C LEU A 41 -9.58 -17.73 -4.92
N VAL A 42 -10.06 -16.67 -4.28
CA VAL A 42 -11.18 -15.88 -4.82
C VAL A 42 -10.63 -14.57 -5.37
N THR A 43 -10.86 -14.31 -6.65
CA THR A 43 -10.64 -13.00 -7.24
C THR A 43 -11.89 -12.15 -7.01
N GLU A 44 -11.71 -10.97 -6.45
CA GLU A 44 -12.79 -10.04 -6.13
C GLU A 44 -12.47 -8.66 -6.68
N LYS A 45 -13.50 -7.97 -7.16
CA LYS A 45 -13.42 -6.58 -7.57
C LYS A 45 -13.94 -5.68 -6.45
N LEU A 46 -13.04 -4.85 -5.94
CA LEU A 46 -13.38 -3.84 -4.96
C LEU A 46 -13.80 -2.57 -5.69
N TYR A 47 -14.99 -2.09 -5.39
CA TYR A 47 -15.50 -0.86 -6.00
C TYR A 47 -15.12 0.36 -5.17
N SER A 48 -14.83 1.45 -5.87
CA SER A 48 -14.52 2.74 -5.26
C SER A 48 -15.56 3.18 -4.24
N ASN A 49 -15.10 3.77 -3.14
CA ASN A 49 -15.92 4.32 -2.06
C ASN A 49 -16.85 3.30 -1.36
N ARG A 50 -16.57 2.02 -1.50
CA ARG A 50 -17.25 0.98 -0.72
C ARG A 50 -16.27 0.39 0.29
N PRO A 51 -16.61 0.40 1.58
CA PRO A 51 -15.80 -0.28 2.58
C PRO A 51 -15.65 -1.77 2.26
N VAL A 52 -14.42 -2.25 2.23
CA VAL A 52 -14.13 -3.68 2.08
C VAL A 52 -14.50 -4.39 3.37
N TYR A 53 -14.06 -3.82 4.48
CA TYR A 53 -14.47 -4.24 5.82
C TYR A 53 -14.27 -3.11 6.82
N THR A 54 -14.98 -3.22 7.91
CA THR A 54 -14.77 -2.44 9.11
C THR A 54 -14.36 -3.40 10.21
N ALA A 55 -13.13 -3.34 10.65
CA ALA A 55 -12.58 -4.28 11.64
C ALA A 55 -12.82 -3.74 13.05
N PHE A 56 -13.90 -4.19 13.65
CA PHE A 56 -14.26 -3.57 14.88
C PHE A 56 -14.64 -4.38 16.03
N ARG A 57 -14.90 -5.65 15.83
CA ARG A 57 -15.25 -6.48 16.98
C ARG A 57 -13.96 -6.96 17.62
N PRO A 58 -13.68 -6.62 18.87
CA PRO A 58 -12.61 -7.25 19.61
C PRO A 58 -12.70 -8.77 19.49
N GLN A 59 -11.58 -9.43 19.28
CA GLN A 59 -11.49 -10.89 19.13
C GLN A 59 -12.06 -11.47 17.81
N THR A 60 -12.46 -10.67 16.84
CA THR A 60 -12.75 -11.16 15.49
C THR A 60 -11.49 -11.12 14.62
N TRP A 61 -11.28 -12.19 13.88
CA TRP A 61 -10.20 -12.33 12.92
C TRP A 61 -10.74 -12.27 11.50
N LEU A 62 -9.96 -11.76 10.58
CA LEU A 62 -10.28 -11.92 9.17
C LEU A 62 -9.96 -13.34 8.72
N GLU A 63 -10.79 -13.83 7.84
CA GLU A 63 -10.60 -15.15 7.23
C GLU A 63 -9.63 -15.13 6.06
N HIS A 64 -9.35 -13.95 5.51
CA HIS A 64 -8.56 -13.80 4.29
C HIS A 64 -7.52 -12.69 4.39
N LEU A 65 -6.39 -12.94 3.73
CA LEU A 65 -5.44 -11.91 3.30
C LEU A 65 -5.86 -11.42 1.91
N TYR A 66 -5.80 -10.13 1.68
CA TYR A 66 -6.13 -9.51 0.39
C TYR A 66 -4.84 -9.09 -0.31
N VAL A 67 -4.61 -9.58 -1.51
CA VAL A 67 -3.48 -9.20 -2.37
C VAL A 67 -4.01 -8.31 -3.49
N VAL A 68 -3.50 -7.09 -3.61
CA VAL A 68 -3.88 -6.16 -4.67
C VAL A 68 -3.19 -6.56 -5.96
N VAL A 69 -3.96 -6.80 -7.02
CA VAL A 69 -3.46 -7.28 -8.32
C VAL A 69 -3.39 -6.15 -9.32
N ASP A 70 -4.48 -5.38 -9.43
CA ASP A 70 -4.58 -4.30 -10.41
C ASP A 70 -5.47 -3.18 -9.88
N GLY A 71 -5.35 -1.97 -10.46
CA GLY A 71 -6.08 -0.79 -10.03
C GLY A 71 -5.46 -0.11 -8.81
N GLY A 72 -6.25 0.19 -7.79
CA GLY A 72 -5.79 0.82 -6.54
C GLY A 72 -5.68 2.33 -6.60
N PRO A 73 -5.15 2.99 -5.53
CA PRO A 73 -4.71 2.35 -4.28
C PRO A 73 -5.87 1.89 -3.38
N VAL A 74 -5.58 0.94 -2.52
CA VAL A 74 -6.42 0.58 -1.38
C VAL A 74 -5.93 1.33 -0.15
N ILE A 75 -6.84 1.99 0.55
CA ILE A 75 -6.55 2.88 1.66
C ILE A 75 -7.05 2.25 2.96
N MET A 76 -6.21 2.25 3.96
CA MET A 76 -6.60 1.93 5.33
C MET A 76 -6.63 3.21 6.17
N ARG A 77 -7.71 3.41 6.90
CA ARG A 77 -7.92 4.55 7.79
C ARG A 77 -8.22 4.10 9.21
N SER A 78 -7.71 4.83 10.18
CA SER A 78 -8.09 4.60 11.58
C SER A 78 -9.42 5.32 11.87
N THR A 79 -10.27 4.68 12.66
CA THR A 79 -11.44 5.33 13.24
C THR A 79 -11.22 5.51 14.74
N PRO A 80 -11.76 6.56 15.37
CA PRO A 80 -12.62 7.61 14.84
C PRO A 80 -11.88 8.77 14.16
N LEU A 81 -10.54 8.80 14.17
CA LEU A 81 -9.75 9.96 13.75
C LEU A 81 -9.65 10.11 12.22
N ASP A 82 -10.17 9.18 11.46
CA ASP A 82 -10.13 9.17 10.00
C ASP A 82 -8.73 9.39 9.37
N ARG A 83 -7.69 8.96 10.09
CA ARG A 83 -6.31 9.07 9.61
C ARG A 83 -5.96 7.94 8.66
N VAL A 84 -5.36 8.28 7.54
CA VAL A 84 -4.75 7.28 6.66
C VAL A 84 -3.58 6.62 7.40
N THR A 85 -3.64 5.29 7.50
CA THR A 85 -2.63 4.48 8.20
C THR A 85 -1.84 3.59 7.27
N ALA A 86 -2.37 3.33 6.07
CA ALA A 86 -1.67 2.64 5.00
C ALA A 86 -2.28 2.99 3.64
N ILE A 87 -1.43 2.94 2.60
CA ILE A 87 -1.80 3.02 1.19
C ILE A 87 -1.14 1.81 0.52
N THR A 88 -1.94 0.97 -0.12
CA THR A 88 -1.48 -0.28 -0.73
C THR A 88 -1.74 -0.23 -2.23
N TYR A 89 -0.68 -0.34 -3.00
CA TYR A 89 -0.68 -0.42 -4.47
C TYR A 89 -0.65 -1.87 -4.95
N PRO A 90 -0.86 -2.14 -6.26
CA PRO A 90 -0.68 -3.46 -6.84
C PRO A 90 0.66 -4.10 -6.46
N GLY A 91 0.65 -5.40 -6.19
CA GLY A 91 1.78 -6.15 -5.64
C GLY A 91 1.85 -6.17 -4.11
N GLY A 92 1.19 -5.22 -3.43
CA GLY A 92 1.07 -5.20 -1.97
C GLY A 92 -0.13 -5.99 -1.47
N CYS A 93 -0.25 -6.08 -0.15
CA CYS A 93 -1.38 -6.76 0.50
C CYS A 93 -1.87 -6.01 1.73
N PHE A 94 -3.11 -6.30 2.13
CA PHE A 94 -3.73 -5.78 3.35
C PHE A 94 -4.52 -6.87 4.07
N GLY A 95 -4.96 -6.58 5.29
CA GLY A 95 -5.66 -7.56 6.13
C GLY A 95 -4.77 -8.30 7.12
N MET A 96 -3.44 -8.17 7.01
CA MET A 96 -2.47 -8.91 7.82
C MET A 96 -2.67 -8.77 9.33
N ARG A 97 -2.98 -7.58 9.82
CA ARG A 97 -3.18 -7.34 11.26
C ARG A 97 -4.43 -8.00 11.82
N ASN A 98 -5.32 -8.41 10.96
CA ASN A 98 -6.58 -9.05 11.32
C ASN A 98 -6.51 -10.58 11.18
N LEU A 99 -5.36 -11.11 10.77
CA LEU A 99 -5.07 -12.54 10.78
C LEU A 99 -4.35 -12.91 12.07
N SER A 100 -4.63 -14.12 12.58
CA SER A 100 -3.95 -14.65 13.78
C SER A 100 -2.50 -15.08 13.55
N VAL A 101 -2.03 -14.98 12.32
CA VAL A 101 -0.71 -15.45 11.89
C VAL A 101 0.42 -14.65 12.53
N GLY A 102 1.34 -15.33 13.18
CA GLY A 102 2.57 -14.77 13.73
C GLY A 102 2.46 -13.98 15.04
N PHE A 103 1.24 -13.63 15.48
CA PHE A 103 1.04 -12.78 16.66
C PHE A 103 0.30 -13.45 17.82
N GLY A 104 -0.13 -14.68 17.66
CA GLY A 104 -0.90 -15.40 18.67
C GLY A 104 -2.15 -14.59 19.08
N THR A 105 -2.38 -14.49 20.38
CA THR A 105 -3.55 -13.79 20.94
C THR A 105 -3.40 -12.28 21.05
N VAL A 106 -2.21 -11.74 20.79
CA VAL A 106 -1.92 -10.31 20.95
C VAL A 106 -2.41 -9.49 19.75
N ALA A 107 -2.38 -10.07 18.56
CA ALA A 107 -2.84 -9.39 17.36
C ALA A 107 -4.36 -9.20 17.41
N ARG A 108 -4.77 -7.99 17.70
CA ARG A 108 -6.18 -7.60 17.75
C ARG A 108 -6.56 -6.82 16.50
N ALA A 109 -7.81 -6.94 16.11
CA ALA A 109 -8.39 -6.05 15.13
C ALA A 109 -8.34 -4.62 15.66
N PHE A 110 -7.62 -3.75 14.96
CA PHE A 110 -7.70 -2.32 15.24
C PHE A 110 -8.92 -1.73 14.53
N PRO A 111 -9.57 -0.73 15.13
CA PRO A 111 -10.58 0.03 14.42
C PRO A 111 -9.99 0.60 13.13
N SER A 112 -10.35 0.04 12.01
CA SER A 112 -9.89 0.48 10.71
C SER A 112 -10.97 0.33 9.65
N LEU A 113 -11.03 1.30 8.77
CA LEU A 113 -11.84 1.27 7.56
C LEU A 113 -10.88 0.99 6.41
N VAL A 114 -11.20 0.00 5.60
CA VAL A 114 -10.46 -0.30 4.38
C VAL A 114 -11.36 -0.09 3.17
N GLU A 115 -10.91 0.72 2.24
CA GLU A 115 -11.64 1.05 1.03
C GLU A 115 -10.71 1.12 -0.18
N ALA A 116 -11.21 0.73 -1.34
CA ALA A 116 -10.53 0.98 -2.61
C ALA A 116 -10.79 2.44 -3.02
N TYR A 117 -9.73 3.19 -3.30
CA TYR A 117 -9.87 4.56 -3.79
C TYR A 117 -10.42 4.59 -5.24
N LYS A 118 -9.96 3.68 -6.05
CA LYS A 118 -10.47 3.36 -7.40
C LYS A 118 -10.85 1.91 -7.46
N THR A 119 -11.60 1.52 -8.47
CA THR A 119 -11.91 0.11 -8.70
C THR A 119 -10.62 -0.70 -8.77
N THR A 120 -10.55 -1.76 -7.98
CA THR A 120 -9.32 -2.52 -7.70
C THR A 120 -9.61 -4.01 -7.73
N ASP A 121 -8.77 -4.77 -8.39
CA ASP A 121 -8.84 -6.22 -8.40
C ASP A 121 -7.93 -6.80 -7.33
N VAL A 122 -8.48 -7.71 -6.53
CA VAL A 122 -7.75 -8.38 -5.45
C VAL A 122 -7.92 -9.90 -5.52
N ILE A 123 -6.91 -10.61 -5.02
CA ILE A 123 -7.02 -12.04 -4.72
C ILE A 123 -7.14 -12.19 -3.22
N LYS A 124 -8.17 -12.91 -2.78
CA LYS A 124 -8.38 -13.30 -1.39
C LYS A 124 -7.69 -14.63 -1.14
N VAL A 125 -6.71 -14.62 -0.24
CA VAL A 125 -5.98 -15.82 0.18
C VAL A 125 -6.50 -16.24 1.55
N PRO A 126 -7.00 -17.48 1.71
CA PRO A 126 -7.50 -17.96 3.00
C PRO A 126 -6.45 -17.85 4.11
N GLY A 127 -6.87 -17.47 5.30
CA GLY A 127 -5.99 -17.31 6.45
C GLY A 127 -5.26 -18.60 6.82
N ALA A 128 -5.89 -19.76 6.64
CA ALA A 128 -5.27 -21.07 6.84
C ALA A 128 -4.07 -21.30 5.90
N VAL A 129 -4.19 -20.89 4.62
CA VAL A 129 -3.08 -20.96 3.65
C VAL A 129 -1.93 -20.06 4.07
N VAL A 130 -2.23 -18.83 4.51
CA VAL A 130 -1.23 -17.90 5.01
C VAL A 130 -0.52 -18.48 6.24
N GLN A 131 -1.25 -19.11 7.16
CA GLN A 131 -0.70 -19.76 8.33
C GLN A 131 0.25 -20.89 7.94
N THR A 132 -0.18 -21.79 7.06
CA THR A 132 0.64 -22.90 6.58
C THR A 132 1.95 -22.41 5.94
N LEU A 133 1.86 -21.42 5.05
CA LEU A 133 3.05 -20.84 4.43
C LEU A 133 3.97 -20.15 5.44
N TYR A 134 3.39 -19.43 6.41
CA TYR A 134 4.16 -18.79 7.46
C TYR A 134 4.94 -19.79 8.32
N GLU A 135 4.36 -20.95 8.63
CA GLU A 135 5.00 -22.00 9.42
C GLU A 135 6.08 -22.75 8.63
N GLN A 136 5.79 -23.05 7.38
CA GLN A 136 6.60 -23.98 6.57
C GLN A 136 7.64 -23.29 5.69
N ASN A 137 7.45 -22.01 5.32
CA ASN A 137 8.32 -21.31 4.40
C ASN A 137 9.02 -20.12 5.06
N ALA A 138 10.34 -20.22 5.23
CA ALA A 138 11.14 -19.20 5.90
C ALA A 138 11.17 -17.87 5.13
N GLU A 139 11.20 -17.91 3.79
CA GLU A 139 11.21 -16.71 2.96
C GLU A 139 9.86 -15.97 3.02
N PHE A 140 8.75 -16.71 2.96
CA PHE A 140 7.41 -16.16 3.16
C PHE A 140 7.30 -15.47 4.53
N ARG A 141 7.74 -16.14 5.58
CA ARG A 141 7.74 -15.60 6.95
C ARG A 141 8.57 -14.32 7.07
N HIS A 142 9.75 -14.28 6.46
CA HIS A 142 10.60 -13.08 6.43
C HIS A 142 9.90 -11.92 5.73
N ARG A 143 9.33 -12.14 4.55
CA ARG A 143 8.58 -11.11 3.81
C ARG A 143 7.33 -10.65 4.54
N TYR A 144 6.63 -11.57 5.19
CA TYR A 144 5.47 -11.26 6.01
C TYR A 144 5.84 -10.31 7.15
N ALA A 145 6.95 -10.58 7.86
CA ALA A 145 7.47 -9.70 8.91
C ALA A 145 7.87 -8.32 8.35
N LEU A 146 8.58 -8.29 7.21
CA LEU A 146 8.99 -7.04 6.58
C LEU A 146 7.81 -6.13 6.21
N LEU A 147 6.69 -6.69 5.79
CA LEU A 147 5.48 -5.91 5.52
C LEU A 147 4.93 -5.18 6.75
N PHE A 148 5.08 -5.76 7.95
CA PHE A 148 4.73 -5.06 9.20
C PHE A 148 5.67 -3.91 9.48
N GLU A 149 6.97 -4.12 9.34
CA GLU A 149 7.97 -3.06 9.54
C GLU A 149 7.75 -1.89 8.57
N LEU A 150 7.46 -2.18 7.30
CA LEU A 150 7.16 -1.15 6.31
C LEU A 150 5.94 -0.33 6.69
N ARG A 151 4.90 -0.98 7.21
CA ARG A 151 3.68 -0.32 7.67
C ARG A 151 3.93 0.54 8.91
N GLU A 152 4.70 0.05 9.88
CA GLU A 152 5.06 0.83 11.06
C GLU A 152 5.88 2.07 10.69
N LYS A 153 6.85 1.93 9.80
CA LYS A 153 7.61 3.07 9.28
C LYS A 153 6.73 4.08 8.54
N PHE A 154 5.78 3.61 7.73
CA PHE A 154 4.83 4.48 7.06
C PHE A 154 4.03 5.30 8.07
N GLN A 155 3.46 4.65 9.08
CA GLN A 155 2.69 5.31 10.14
C GLN A 155 3.55 6.30 10.94
N TYR A 156 4.76 5.90 11.31
CA TYR A 156 5.71 6.76 12.03
C TYR A 156 5.98 8.05 11.27
N HIS A 157 6.26 7.96 9.97
CA HIS A 157 6.50 9.16 9.15
C HIS A 157 5.28 10.07 9.07
N LEU A 158 4.09 9.53 8.90
CA LEU A 158 2.87 10.33 8.85
C LEU A 158 2.55 11.01 10.19
N LEU A 159 2.76 10.33 11.31
CA LEU A 159 2.45 10.88 12.63
C LEU A 159 3.40 12.02 13.03
N ASN A 160 4.65 11.95 12.60
CA ASN A 160 5.68 12.89 13.05
C ASN A 160 5.83 14.16 12.19
N CYS A 161 5.13 14.26 11.06
CA CYS A 161 5.34 15.35 10.10
C CYS A 161 4.13 16.26 9.87
N SER A 162 3.15 16.25 10.76
CA SER A 162 1.85 16.90 10.52
C SER A 162 1.83 18.43 10.68
N THR A 163 2.84 19.07 11.27
CA THR A 163 2.79 20.50 11.62
C THR A 163 3.31 21.43 10.55
N TYR A 164 4.11 20.95 9.62
CA TYR A 164 4.72 21.78 8.56
C TYR A 164 4.41 21.17 7.17
N PRO A 165 3.62 21.86 6.34
CA PRO A 165 3.08 21.27 5.11
C PRO A 165 4.10 20.65 4.17
N PRO A 166 5.24 21.28 3.82
CA PRO A 166 6.25 20.69 2.97
C PRO A 166 6.80 19.37 3.54
N GLN A 167 7.06 19.31 4.84
CA GLN A 167 7.56 18.11 5.49
C GLN A 167 6.51 17.00 5.49
N ALA A 168 5.25 17.32 5.76
CA ALA A 168 4.17 16.32 5.77
C ALA A 168 4.02 15.64 4.41
N VAL A 169 3.99 16.43 3.32
CA VAL A 169 3.88 15.86 1.97
C VAL A 169 5.17 15.11 1.58
N ALA A 170 6.35 15.66 1.88
CA ALA A 170 7.61 14.99 1.62
C ALA A 170 7.73 13.68 2.40
N ALA A 171 7.23 13.63 3.64
CA ALA A 171 7.19 12.42 4.47
C ALA A 171 6.31 11.33 3.84
N LEU A 172 5.10 11.71 3.40
CA LEU A 172 4.21 10.78 2.70
C LEU A 172 4.86 10.21 1.45
N LEU A 173 5.37 11.07 0.56
CA LEU A 173 6.00 10.64 -0.68
C LEU A 173 7.24 9.76 -0.42
N ARG A 174 8.05 10.11 0.58
CA ARG A 174 9.19 9.28 0.98
C ARG A 174 8.76 7.93 1.55
N ALA A 175 7.73 7.89 2.36
CA ALA A 175 7.21 6.63 2.90
C ALA A 175 6.76 5.71 1.77
N LEU A 176 6.07 6.25 0.75
CA LEU A 176 5.67 5.50 -0.44
C LEU A 176 6.89 5.03 -1.26
N VAL A 177 7.86 5.90 -1.52
CA VAL A 177 9.10 5.50 -2.21
C VAL A 177 9.85 4.41 -1.45
N TYR A 178 9.95 4.55 -0.12
CA TYR A 178 10.60 3.55 0.72
C TYR A 178 9.88 2.20 0.66
N GLN A 179 8.55 2.22 0.72
CA GLN A 179 7.72 1.02 0.57
C GLN A 179 7.98 0.35 -0.78
N GLU A 180 7.91 1.10 -1.89
CA GLU A 180 8.13 0.58 -3.24
C GLU A 180 9.54 0.00 -3.43
N ARG A 181 10.57 0.65 -2.91
CA ARG A 181 11.96 0.13 -2.95
C ARG A 181 12.08 -1.24 -2.26
N ASN A 182 11.42 -1.42 -1.14
CA ASN A 182 11.48 -2.66 -0.36
C ASN A 182 10.54 -3.75 -0.90
N LEU A 183 9.45 -3.38 -1.56
CA LEU A 183 8.58 -4.33 -2.24
C LEU A 183 9.15 -4.83 -3.57
N GLY A 184 10.30 -4.31 -4.00
CA GLY A 184 10.97 -4.73 -5.22
C GLY A 184 10.40 -4.11 -6.50
N SER A 185 9.57 -3.07 -6.39
CA SER A 185 9.10 -2.31 -7.55
C SER A 185 10.28 -1.65 -8.25
N GLN A 186 10.42 -1.91 -9.53
CA GLN A 186 11.49 -1.33 -10.32
C GLN A 186 11.16 0.13 -10.67
N PRO A 187 12.14 1.04 -10.57
CA PRO A 187 11.95 2.40 -11.05
C PRO A 187 11.63 2.38 -12.55
N LYS A 188 10.73 3.23 -12.97
CA LYS A 188 10.41 3.39 -14.39
C LYS A 188 11.43 4.33 -15.03
N GLY A 189 12.12 3.85 -16.07
CA GLY A 189 13.09 4.62 -16.85
C GLY A 189 14.55 4.53 -16.36
N PRO A 190 15.49 5.29 -16.97
CA PRO A 190 16.92 5.23 -16.69
C PRO A 190 17.32 5.86 -15.34
N LYS A 191 16.43 6.59 -14.69
CA LYS A 191 16.60 7.20 -13.36
C LYS A 191 15.69 6.50 -12.36
N THR A 192 16.02 6.59 -11.08
CA THR A 192 15.20 6.10 -9.96
C THR A 192 13.93 6.94 -9.78
N GLU A 193 13.02 6.82 -10.71
CA GLU A 193 11.75 7.56 -10.71
C GLU A 193 10.62 6.66 -10.24
N TYR A 194 9.74 7.20 -9.38
CA TYR A 194 8.61 6.49 -8.82
C TYR A 194 7.30 7.17 -9.21
N TRP A 195 6.31 6.38 -9.57
CA TRP A 195 5.00 6.84 -9.97
C TRP A 195 3.95 6.36 -9.00
N PHE A 196 3.15 7.31 -8.51
CA PHE A 196 2.05 7.00 -7.61
C PHE A 196 0.76 7.59 -8.18
N ASP A 197 -0.27 6.78 -8.32
CA ASP A 197 -1.64 7.25 -8.48
C ASP A 197 -2.10 7.78 -7.11
N LEU A 198 -1.96 9.09 -6.93
CA LEU A 198 -2.08 9.73 -5.62
C LEU A 198 -2.79 11.08 -5.77
N PRO A 199 -4.13 11.07 -5.75
CA PRO A 199 -4.94 12.28 -5.85
C PRO A 199 -4.69 13.27 -4.73
N ILE A 200 -4.94 14.56 -5.00
CA ILE A 200 -4.73 15.65 -4.05
C ILE A 200 -5.54 15.46 -2.76
N ASP A 201 -6.79 14.98 -2.86
CA ASP A 201 -7.62 14.73 -1.69
C ASP A 201 -7.06 13.60 -0.80
N LEU A 202 -6.46 12.57 -1.40
CA LEU A 202 -5.80 11.51 -0.64
C LEU A 202 -4.55 12.04 0.08
N ILE A 203 -3.74 12.89 -0.58
CA ILE A 203 -2.60 13.56 0.07
C ILE A 203 -3.10 14.44 1.21
N ALA A 204 -4.15 15.23 0.96
CA ALA A 204 -4.73 16.13 1.95
C ALA A 204 -5.20 15.37 3.20
N ARG A 205 -5.90 14.26 3.01
CA ARG A 205 -6.37 13.37 4.10
C ARG A 205 -5.19 12.70 4.83
N ALA A 206 -4.20 12.19 4.10
CA ALA A 206 -3.05 11.53 4.68
C ALA A 206 -2.17 12.51 5.51
N CYS A 207 -1.98 13.72 5.00
CA CYS A 207 -1.17 14.77 5.64
C CYS A 207 -1.96 15.69 6.59
N GLN A 208 -3.29 15.53 6.66
CA GLN A 208 -4.19 16.41 7.41
C GLN A 208 -4.06 17.89 7.02
N LEU A 209 -3.96 18.13 5.73
CA LEU A 209 -3.87 19.45 5.11
C LEU A 209 -5.12 19.72 4.28
N ASN A 210 -5.38 21.00 3.98
CA ASN A 210 -6.39 21.34 3.00
C ASN A 210 -5.84 21.20 1.56
N HIS A 211 -6.73 21.03 0.57
CA HIS A 211 -6.36 20.81 -0.82
C HIS A 211 -5.47 21.92 -1.39
N ARG A 212 -5.81 23.19 -1.12
CA ARG A 212 -5.03 24.35 -1.59
C ARG A 212 -3.59 24.32 -1.08
N THR A 213 -3.41 23.95 0.18
CA THR A 213 -2.07 23.83 0.77
C THR A 213 -1.29 22.69 0.09
N VAL A 214 -1.93 21.53 -0.15
CA VAL A 214 -1.29 20.41 -0.87
C VAL A 214 -0.88 20.84 -2.27
N GLU A 215 -1.76 21.50 -3.04
CA GLU A 215 -1.43 22.00 -4.38
C GLU A 215 -0.21 22.95 -4.37
N GLN A 216 -0.16 23.85 -3.40
CA GLN A 216 0.97 24.77 -3.24
C GLN A 216 2.27 24.02 -2.93
N VAL A 217 2.22 23.03 -2.04
CA VAL A 217 3.40 22.21 -1.72
C VAL A 217 3.86 21.41 -2.94
N LEU A 218 2.94 20.76 -3.65
CA LEU A 218 3.29 20.01 -4.87
C LEU A 218 3.91 20.91 -5.94
N LYS A 219 3.37 22.12 -6.15
CA LYS A 219 3.97 23.14 -7.04
C LYS A 219 5.39 23.52 -6.59
N GLY A 220 5.60 23.71 -5.30
CA GLY A 220 6.91 24.01 -4.73
C GLY A 220 7.91 22.88 -4.92
N LEU A 221 7.51 21.63 -4.63
CA LEU A 221 8.34 20.44 -4.85
C LEU A 221 8.70 20.25 -6.33
N THR A 222 7.74 20.53 -7.23
CA THR A 222 7.98 20.50 -8.68
C THR A 222 8.96 21.57 -9.13
N LYS A 223 8.79 22.81 -8.64
CA LYS A 223 9.72 23.93 -8.93
C LYS A 223 11.13 23.65 -8.40
N ALA A 224 11.24 22.97 -7.27
CA ALA A 224 12.52 22.54 -6.69
C ALA A 224 13.14 21.33 -7.42
N GLY A 225 12.45 20.72 -8.39
CA GLY A 225 12.95 19.60 -9.19
C GLY A 225 12.82 18.23 -8.54
N TYR A 226 12.08 18.11 -7.44
CA TYR A 226 11.86 16.81 -6.77
C TYR A 226 10.73 15.99 -7.41
N LEU A 227 9.77 16.69 -8.01
CA LEU A 227 8.67 16.09 -8.75
C LEU A 227 8.68 16.57 -10.20
N LYS A 228 8.17 15.76 -11.12
CA LYS A 228 7.81 16.24 -12.47
C LYS A 228 6.41 16.81 -12.47
N PRO A 229 6.17 17.88 -13.28
CA PRO A 229 4.83 18.40 -13.46
C PRO A 229 3.94 17.34 -14.10
N ASN A 230 2.73 17.18 -13.58
CA ASN A 230 1.72 16.36 -14.22
C ASN A 230 1.32 17.05 -15.54
N LYS A 231 1.66 16.48 -16.69
CA LYS A 231 1.18 16.96 -17.98
C LYS A 231 -0.27 16.51 -18.13
N ALA A 232 -1.17 17.37 -17.73
CA ALA A 232 -2.62 17.18 -17.75
C ALA A 232 -3.16 17.16 -19.21
N SER A 233 -2.77 16.20 -20.03
CA SER A 233 -3.36 16.12 -21.37
C SER A 233 -4.20 14.88 -21.63
N ASP A 234 -4.16 13.84 -20.76
CA ASP A 234 -4.86 12.59 -21.14
C ASP A 234 -5.24 11.70 -19.97
N SER A 235 -5.31 12.17 -18.75
CA SER A 235 -5.39 11.18 -17.68
C SER A 235 -6.49 11.43 -16.65
N THR A 236 -7.36 10.48 -16.59
CA THR A 236 -8.14 10.06 -15.44
C THR A 236 -7.28 9.69 -14.22
N HIS A 237 -5.95 9.92 -14.26
CA HIS A 237 -5.01 9.51 -13.22
C HIS A 237 -4.30 10.72 -12.62
N ASP A 238 -4.46 10.88 -11.31
CA ASP A 238 -3.75 11.88 -10.51
C ASP A 238 -2.34 11.36 -10.19
N LEU A 239 -1.48 11.30 -11.21
CA LEU A 239 -0.14 10.73 -11.07
C LEU A 239 0.83 11.73 -10.46
N VAL A 240 1.47 11.35 -9.37
CA VAL A 240 2.62 12.03 -8.78
C VAL A 240 3.89 11.27 -9.17
N GLN A 241 4.78 11.97 -9.89
CA GLN A 241 6.08 11.41 -10.29
C GLN A 241 7.19 11.99 -9.44
N VAL A 242 7.78 11.16 -8.59
CA VAL A 242 8.95 11.48 -7.79
C VAL A 242 10.21 11.20 -8.61
N VAL A 243 11.01 12.22 -8.87
CA VAL A 243 12.24 12.12 -9.69
C VAL A 243 13.51 12.25 -8.86
N ASP A 244 13.42 12.88 -7.69
CA ASP A 244 14.53 13.00 -6.74
C ASP A 244 14.08 12.58 -5.33
N PRO A 245 14.08 11.28 -5.02
CA PRO A 245 13.74 10.77 -3.70
C PRO A 245 14.69 11.24 -2.59
N GLU A 246 15.94 11.52 -2.93
CA GLU A 246 16.92 11.98 -1.94
C GLU A 246 16.73 13.48 -1.62
N GLY A 247 16.33 14.28 -2.59
CA GLY A 247 15.92 15.66 -2.36
C GLY A 247 14.69 15.75 -1.45
N LEU A 248 13.74 14.83 -1.56
CA LEU A 248 12.63 14.73 -0.60
C LEU A 248 13.11 14.46 0.83
N LYS A 249 14.24 13.75 1.00
CA LYS A 249 14.86 13.53 2.31
C LYS A 249 15.34 14.84 2.94
N ALA A 250 15.90 15.74 2.15
CA ALA A 250 16.33 17.05 2.63
C ALA A 250 15.13 17.89 3.10
N VAL A 251 14.02 17.89 2.34
CA VAL A 251 12.78 18.57 2.75
C VAL A 251 12.21 17.97 4.03
N TYR A 252 12.16 16.66 4.14
CA TYR A 252 11.69 15.96 5.33
C TYR A 252 12.59 16.21 6.55
N GLY A 253 13.90 16.22 6.36
CA GLY A 253 14.89 16.42 7.42
C GLY A 253 15.05 17.87 7.89
N ALA A 254 14.43 18.84 7.20
CA ALA A 254 14.48 20.27 7.54
C ALA A 254 13.60 20.58 8.79
N THR A 255 13.91 19.96 9.91
CA THR A 255 13.11 20.06 11.14
C THR A 255 13.16 21.43 11.81
N ARG A 256 14.18 22.23 11.58
CA ARG A 256 14.40 23.53 12.22
C ARG A 256 14.45 24.67 11.22
N ASP A 257 14.94 24.43 10.02
CA ASP A 257 15.05 25.43 8.97
C ASP A 257 13.88 25.29 7.99
N LYS A 258 13.21 26.39 7.75
CA LYS A 258 12.12 26.46 6.79
C LYS A 258 12.66 26.17 5.39
N VAL A 259 11.92 25.41 4.62
CA VAL A 259 12.23 25.21 3.21
C VAL A 259 12.17 26.56 2.48
N SER A 260 13.24 26.95 1.78
CA SER A 260 13.42 28.28 1.21
C SER A 260 12.33 28.72 0.22
N TRP A 261 11.66 27.76 -0.42
CA TRP A 261 10.57 28.03 -1.37
C TRP A 261 9.17 28.03 -0.71
N TRP A 262 9.08 27.86 0.60
CA TRP A 262 7.80 27.85 1.31
C TRP A 262 7.68 29.05 2.29
N PRO A 263 6.50 29.72 2.41
CA PRO A 263 5.33 29.57 1.52
C PRO A 263 5.60 30.11 0.11
N LEU A 264 4.88 29.59 -0.87
CA LEU A 264 4.93 30.12 -2.23
C LEU A 264 4.42 31.56 -2.21
N LYS A 265 5.23 32.49 -2.71
CA LYS A 265 4.91 33.91 -2.88
C LYS A 265 4.05 34.11 -4.13
#